data_fac0be84023b45e7ea0aa643817cc5d1
#
_entry.id   fac0be84023b45e7ea0aa643817cc5d1
#
_cell.length_a   1.000
_cell.length_b   1.000
_cell.length_c   1.000
_cell.angle_alpha   90.00
_cell.angle_beta   90.00
_cell.angle_gamma   90.00
#
_symmetry.space_group_name_H-M   'P 1'
#
loop_
_entity.id
_entity.type
_entity.pdbx_description
1 polymer ?
#
loop_
_entity_poly.entity_id
_entity_poly.type
_entity_poly.pdbx_seq_one_letter_code
_entity_poly.pdbx_strand_id
1 'polypeptide(L)'
;MYQKGGDSLAGRYLKFYLLPFTYSELVNKQNLLKDFLNNPFHLQEDSKTDYNLWDGLFELSGFPEPFLKGEKEFYRLWSNNYQQQLIREDIRELTQIKKFSSLEILYSLLPLKVGSPLSLSSLHREVQVTVDSIKTWLEVFENYYLLFRISPWTNKIPRAIKKDKKLYLFDYVQISNTGARFENMIALELYRAILNWNVLGRGDFSLNYIRNKEKEEVDFLICENHQPIVLIECKLSDENISNSLIKFQNKLNVPAIQLVNKKHVGRIITNQKNKVLITSAPRWLSFLP
;
A
#
# COMPACT_ATOMS: atom_id res chain seq x y z
N MET A 1 -10.29 11.62 -16.22
CA MET A 1 -11.58 11.67 -16.94
C MET A 1 -11.34 12.04 -18.40
N TYR A 2 -11.62 11.16 -19.35
CA TYR A 2 -11.51 11.49 -20.77
C TYR A 2 -12.89 11.93 -21.25
N GLN A 3 -13.03 13.22 -21.58
CA GLN A 3 -14.19 13.67 -22.35
C GLN A 3 -14.14 13.03 -23.75
N LYS A 4 -15.24 12.41 -24.17
CA LYS A 4 -15.45 12.00 -25.55
C LYS A 4 -15.55 13.26 -26.41
N GLY A 5 -14.50 13.62 -27.06
CA GLY A 5 -14.51 14.73 -28.00
C GLY A 5 -13.11 15.02 -28.51
N GLY A 6 -12.85 14.70 -29.77
CA GLY A 6 -11.63 15.04 -30.47
C GLY A 6 -10.62 13.89 -30.59
N ASP A 7 -9.67 14.06 -31.45
CA ASP A 7 -8.64 13.12 -31.86
C ASP A 7 -7.99 12.34 -30.69
N SER A 8 -7.84 11.04 -30.87
CA SER A 8 -7.14 10.16 -29.91
C SER A 8 -5.73 10.69 -29.64
N LEU A 9 -5.43 11.00 -28.38
CA LEU A 9 -4.08 11.36 -27.91
C LEU A 9 -3.21 10.13 -27.66
N ALA A 10 -3.62 8.95 -28.06
CA ALA A 10 -2.87 7.72 -27.88
C ALA A 10 -1.45 7.86 -28.46
N GLY A 11 -0.43 7.58 -27.65
CA GLY A 11 0.97 7.69 -28.03
C GLY A 11 1.55 9.12 -28.06
N ARG A 12 0.78 10.15 -27.71
CA ARG A 12 1.21 11.55 -27.75
C ARG A 12 1.51 12.16 -26.39
N TYR A 13 1.31 11.41 -25.28
CA TYR A 13 1.62 11.87 -23.93
C TYR A 13 2.11 10.72 -23.06
N LEU A 14 2.86 11.07 -22.04
CA LEU A 14 3.26 10.17 -20.96
C LEU A 14 2.43 10.50 -19.71
N LYS A 15 1.88 9.49 -19.04
CA LYS A 15 1.09 9.66 -17.83
C LYS A 15 1.98 9.42 -16.61
N PHE A 16 2.06 10.40 -15.73
CA PHE A 16 2.69 10.29 -14.42
C PHE A 16 1.64 10.41 -13.32
N TYR A 17 1.96 9.89 -12.14
CA TYR A 17 1.08 9.92 -10.99
C TYR A 17 1.68 10.81 -9.90
N LEU A 18 0.88 11.76 -9.41
CA LEU A 18 1.21 12.54 -8.23
C LEU A 18 0.46 11.92 -7.05
N LEU A 19 1.18 11.17 -6.23
CA LEU A 19 0.64 10.50 -5.05
C LEU A 19 1.08 11.24 -3.77
N PRO A 20 0.50 10.91 -2.60
CA PRO A 20 0.97 11.46 -1.32
C PRO A 20 2.47 11.23 -1.12
N PHE A 21 3.11 12.10 -0.35
CA PHE A 21 4.53 11.99 -0.01
C PHE A 21 4.85 10.63 0.60
N THR A 22 6.00 10.09 0.20
CA THR A 22 6.60 8.91 0.82
C THR A 22 7.85 9.29 1.60
N TYR A 23 8.26 8.42 2.50
CA TYR A 23 9.47 8.64 3.30
C TYR A 23 10.71 8.78 2.42
N SER A 24 10.86 7.92 1.41
CA SER A 24 12.02 7.97 0.50
C SER A 24 12.14 9.29 -0.25
N GLU A 25 11.03 9.89 -0.67
CA GLU A 25 11.03 11.21 -1.33
C GLU A 25 11.46 12.32 -0.38
N LEU A 26 10.92 12.34 0.82
CA LEU A 26 11.18 13.40 1.79
C LEU A 26 12.62 13.38 2.31
N VAL A 27 13.27 12.23 2.34
CA VAL A 27 14.72 12.15 2.65
C VAL A 27 15.60 12.44 1.43
N ASN A 28 15.00 12.75 0.28
CA ASN A 28 15.65 13.20 -0.96
C ASN A 28 16.84 12.32 -1.41
N LYS A 29 16.64 11.01 -1.42
CA LYS A 29 17.64 10.06 -1.89
C LYS A 29 17.31 9.56 -3.28
N GLN A 30 18.30 9.61 -4.15
CA GLN A 30 18.22 9.00 -5.48
C GLN A 30 18.86 7.61 -5.43
N ASN A 31 18.05 6.60 -5.17
CA ASN A 31 18.49 5.22 -5.17
C ASN A 31 18.25 4.58 -6.53
N LEU A 32 19.15 3.70 -6.94
CA LEU A 32 19.00 2.98 -8.20
C LEU A 32 18.24 1.67 -7.98
N LEU A 33 17.24 1.41 -8.80
CA LEU A 33 16.48 0.16 -8.76
C LEU A 33 17.39 -1.07 -8.86
N LYS A 34 18.45 -1.00 -9.69
CA LYS A 34 19.43 -2.08 -9.83
C LYS A 34 20.11 -2.41 -8.50
N ASP A 35 20.45 -1.41 -7.68
CA ASP A 35 21.11 -1.62 -6.40
C ASP A 35 20.16 -2.27 -5.39
N PHE A 36 18.90 -1.84 -5.38
CA PHE A 36 17.84 -2.46 -4.58
C PHE A 36 17.62 -3.93 -4.96
N LEU A 37 17.53 -4.23 -6.25
CA LEU A 37 17.33 -5.60 -6.74
C LEU A 37 18.53 -6.51 -6.43
N ASN A 38 19.75 -5.97 -6.48
CA ASN A 38 20.96 -6.72 -6.16
C ASN A 38 21.13 -6.97 -4.66
N ASN A 39 20.74 -6.03 -3.81
CA ASN A 39 20.84 -6.14 -2.36
C ASN A 39 19.66 -5.48 -1.63
N PRO A 40 18.51 -6.16 -1.50
CA PRO A 40 17.35 -5.62 -0.79
C PRO A 40 17.54 -5.52 0.72
N PHE A 41 18.69 -5.94 1.28
CA PHE A 41 19.04 -5.82 2.69
C PHE A 41 19.79 -4.52 3.03
N HIS A 42 19.95 -3.63 2.06
CA HIS A 42 20.60 -2.34 2.32
C HIS A 42 19.78 -1.48 3.27
N LEU A 43 20.48 -0.82 4.22
CA LEU A 43 19.87 -0.01 5.28
C LEU A 43 20.55 1.35 5.40
N GLN A 44 19.74 2.36 5.71
CA GLN A 44 20.25 3.62 6.23
C GLN A 44 20.92 3.42 7.57
N GLU A 45 22.06 4.09 7.79
CA GLU A 45 22.65 4.21 9.11
C GLU A 45 21.62 4.80 10.08
N ASP A 46 21.55 4.25 11.29
CA ASP A 46 20.55 4.65 12.28
C ASP A 46 20.67 6.14 12.65
N SER A 47 21.89 6.63 12.82
CA SER A 47 22.20 8.04 13.11
C SER A 47 21.79 9.03 12.00
N LYS A 48 21.57 8.55 10.78
CA LYS A 48 21.15 9.35 9.61
C LYS A 48 19.67 9.19 9.29
N THR A 49 18.92 8.43 10.11
CA THR A 49 17.51 8.17 9.91
C THR A 49 16.67 9.24 10.57
N ASP A 50 15.85 9.93 9.80
CA ASP A 50 14.94 10.95 10.33
C ASP A 50 13.65 10.30 10.87
N TYR A 51 13.67 9.96 12.14
CA TYR A 51 12.52 9.39 12.82
C TYR A 51 11.39 10.40 13.08
N ASN A 52 11.69 11.71 13.15
CA ASN A 52 10.66 12.73 13.32
C ASN A 52 9.85 12.89 12.05
N LEU A 53 10.50 12.85 10.90
CA LEU A 53 9.85 12.81 9.59
C LEU A 53 8.94 11.59 9.45
N TRP A 54 9.43 10.42 9.88
CA TRP A 54 8.65 9.18 9.90
C TRP A 54 7.41 9.28 10.78
N ASP A 55 7.57 9.78 12.02
CA ASP A 55 6.46 9.97 12.96
C ASP A 55 5.45 10.98 12.40
N GLY A 56 5.91 12.06 11.76
CA GLY A 56 5.06 13.04 11.08
C GLY A 56 4.20 12.40 9.97
N LEU A 57 4.79 11.61 9.09
CA LEU A 57 4.04 10.86 8.07
C LEU A 57 3.01 9.91 8.69
N PHE A 58 3.40 9.17 9.73
CA PHE A 58 2.52 8.20 10.39
C PHE A 58 1.29 8.85 11.05
N GLU A 59 1.43 10.09 11.55
CA GLU A 59 0.39 10.80 12.30
C GLU A 59 -0.44 11.77 11.44
N LEU A 60 0.13 12.29 10.34
CA LEU A 60 -0.48 13.36 9.54
C LEU A 60 -0.77 12.96 8.10
N SER A 61 -0.45 11.70 7.70
CA SER A 61 -0.54 11.25 6.31
C SER A 61 0.56 11.85 5.41
N GLY A 62 0.68 11.31 4.21
CA GLY A 62 1.58 11.84 3.17
C GLY A 62 0.93 12.91 2.28
N PHE A 63 -0.32 13.30 2.51
CA PHE A 63 -0.92 14.39 1.75
C PHE A 63 -0.21 15.71 2.07
N PRO A 64 0.22 16.49 1.06
CA PRO A 64 1.10 17.65 1.28
C PRO A 64 0.52 18.67 2.26
N GLU A 65 -0.76 19.00 2.14
CA GLU A 65 -1.38 20.08 2.91
C GLU A 65 -1.39 19.79 4.42
N PRO A 66 -1.94 18.67 4.94
CA PRO A 66 -1.91 18.37 6.36
C PRO A 66 -0.49 18.06 6.87
N PHE A 67 0.35 17.42 6.04
CA PHE A 67 1.73 17.11 6.41
C PHE A 67 2.57 18.37 6.66
N LEU A 68 2.51 19.35 5.73
CA LEU A 68 3.25 20.61 5.83
C LEU A 68 2.73 21.51 6.95
N LYS A 69 1.43 21.44 7.25
CA LYS A 69 0.85 22.19 8.37
C LYS A 69 1.33 21.66 9.72
N GLY A 70 1.54 20.33 9.84
CA GLY A 70 2.15 19.71 11.01
C GLY A 70 1.24 19.61 12.25
N GLU A 71 -0.06 19.84 12.13
CA GLU A 71 -1.01 19.91 13.22
C GLU A 71 -2.08 18.82 13.11
N LYS A 72 -2.30 18.03 14.17
CA LYS A 72 -3.29 16.94 14.18
C LYS A 72 -4.74 17.44 14.05
N GLU A 73 -5.04 18.59 14.63
CA GLU A 73 -6.35 19.24 14.52
C GLU A 73 -6.62 19.65 13.08
N PHE A 74 -5.63 20.22 12.41
CA PHE A 74 -5.74 20.58 11.00
C PHE A 74 -5.92 19.34 10.12
N TYR A 75 -5.16 18.25 10.37
CA TYR A 75 -5.36 16.98 9.65
C TYR A 75 -6.81 16.50 9.76
N ARG A 76 -7.41 16.51 10.95
CA ARG A 76 -8.81 16.09 11.14
C ARG A 76 -9.79 16.92 10.33
N LEU A 77 -9.62 18.25 10.38
CA LEU A 77 -10.44 19.18 9.59
C LEU A 77 -10.28 18.92 8.09
N TRP A 78 -9.04 18.83 7.63
CA TRP A 78 -8.70 18.57 6.23
C TRP A 78 -9.28 17.24 5.75
N SER A 79 -9.06 16.15 6.49
CA SER A 79 -9.51 14.81 6.10
C SER A 79 -11.04 14.74 5.98
N ASN A 80 -11.76 15.35 6.91
CA ASN A 80 -13.23 15.43 6.84
C ASN A 80 -13.70 16.21 5.60
N ASN A 81 -13.10 17.37 5.33
CA ASN A 81 -13.44 18.19 4.17
C ASN A 81 -13.08 17.48 2.85
N TYR A 82 -11.88 16.91 2.76
CA TYR A 82 -11.41 16.17 1.59
C TYR A 82 -12.35 15.01 1.22
N GLN A 83 -12.76 14.23 2.22
CA GLN A 83 -13.70 13.13 2.01
C GLN A 83 -15.08 13.63 1.55
N GLN A 84 -15.59 14.69 2.17
CA GLN A 84 -16.89 15.26 1.80
C GLN A 84 -16.88 15.79 0.37
N GLN A 85 -15.86 16.57 -0.01
CA GLN A 85 -15.73 17.08 -1.38
C GLN A 85 -15.64 15.96 -2.38
N LEU A 86 -14.75 15.01 -2.16
CA LEU A 86 -14.49 13.93 -3.12
C LEU A 86 -15.68 13.00 -3.30
N ILE A 87 -16.36 12.63 -2.21
CA ILE A 87 -17.49 11.70 -2.26
C ILE A 87 -18.77 12.43 -2.67
N ARG A 88 -19.08 13.58 -2.06
CA ARG A 88 -20.36 14.25 -2.25
C ARG A 88 -20.44 15.15 -3.47
N GLU A 89 -19.30 15.71 -3.89
CA GLU A 89 -19.25 16.60 -5.04
C GLU A 89 -18.73 15.83 -6.25
N ASP A 90 -17.43 15.44 -6.27
CA ASP A 90 -16.82 14.88 -7.46
C ASP A 90 -17.44 13.54 -7.90
N ILE A 91 -17.55 12.56 -6.98
CA ILE A 91 -18.09 11.24 -7.31
C ILE A 91 -19.57 11.34 -7.66
N ARG A 92 -20.34 12.14 -6.92
CA ARG A 92 -21.76 12.30 -7.16
C ARG A 92 -22.06 12.95 -8.50
N GLU A 93 -21.33 14.01 -8.87
CA GLU A 93 -21.57 14.73 -10.12
C GLU A 93 -21.17 13.90 -11.35
N LEU A 94 -20.10 13.13 -11.23
CA LEU A 94 -19.51 12.40 -12.34
C LEU A 94 -20.03 10.95 -12.51
N THR A 95 -20.82 10.48 -11.53
CA THR A 95 -21.38 9.14 -11.55
C THR A 95 -22.90 9.17 -11.38
N GLN A 96 -23.61 8.31 -12.10
CA GLN A 96 -25.07 8.17 -11.99
C GLN A 96 -25.45 7.23 -10.82
N ILE A 97 -24.79 7.36 -9.67
CA ILE A 97 -25.04 6.48 -8.52
C ILE A 97 -26.35 6.87 -7.84
N LYS A 98 -27.38 6.01 -7.97
CA LYS A 98 -28.71 6.26 -7.39
C LYS A 98 -28.78 6.07 -5.87
N LYS A 99 -27.91 5.22 -5.28
CA LYS A 99 -27.87 4.91 -3.83
C LYS A 99 -26.68 5.57 -3.15
N PHE A 100 -26.65 6.88 -3.16
CA PHE A 100 -25.52 7.66 -2.66
C PHE A 100 -25.24 7.43 -1.18
N SER A 101 -26.26 7.38 -0.33
CA SER A 101 -26.10 7.10 1.12
C SER A 101 -25.45 5.73 1.38
N SER A 102 -25.77 4.72 0.57
CA SER A 102 -25.11 3.42 0.67
C SER A 102 -23.65 3.47 0.24
N LEU A 103 -23.27 4.33 -0.71
CA LEU A 103 -21.89 4.58 -1.10
C LEU A 103 -21.10 5.21 0.07
N GLU A 104 -21.67 6.19 0.76
CA GLU A 104 -21.05 6.80 1.95
C GLU A 104 -20.86 5.78 3.07
N ILE A 105 -21.86 4.93 3.31
CA ILE A 105 -21.76 3.83 4.29
C ILE A 105 -20.62 2.88 3.88
N LEU A 106 -20.55 2.47 2.61
CA LEU A 106 -19.45 1.64 2.15
C LEU A 106 -18.11 2.29 2.48
N TYR A 107 -17.92 3.55 2.12
CA TYR A 107 -16.66 4.26 2.37
C TYR A 107 -16.30 4.29 3.86
N SER A 108 -17.25 4.58 4.72
CA SER A 108 -17.02 4.63 6.18
C SER A 108 -16.60 3.28 6.80
N LEU A 109 -16.92 2.16 6.15
CA LEU A 109 -16.54 0.83 6.59
C LEU A 109 -15.12 0.43 6.14
N LEU A 110 -14.57 1.06 5.09
CA LEU A 110 -13.29 0.63 4.50
C LEU A 110 -12.10 0.69 5.46
N PRO A 111 -11.94 1.71 6.34
CA PRO A 111 -10.84 1.74 7.31
C PRO A 111 -10.80 0.52 8.23
N LEU A 112 -11.96 -0.10 8.50
CA LEU A 112 -12.08 -1.31 9.34
C LEU A 112 -11.72 -2.61 8.59
N LYS A 113 -11.59 -2.55 7.27
CA LYS A 113 -11.33 -3.71 6.40
C LYS A 113 -9.88 -3.78 5.90
N VAL A 114 -9.06 -2.79 6.23
CA VAL A 114 -7.65 -2.73 5.83
C VAL A 114 -6.86 -3.90 6.37
N GLY A 115 -5.87 -4.36 5.61
CA GLY A 115 -4.95 -5.43 6.00
C GLY A 115 -5.51 -6.86 5.90
N SER A 116 -6.78 -7.02 5.55
CA SER A 116 -7.42 -8.34 5.40
C SER A 116 -7.97 -8.54 3.99
N PRO A 117 -8.03 -9.79 3.49
CA PRO A 117 -8.71 -10.08 2.22
C PRO A 117 -10.17 -9.63 2.27
N LEU A 118 -10.57 -8.79 1.31
CA LEU A 118 -11.85 -8.11 1.30
C LEU A 118 -12.99 -9.02 0.83
N SER A 119 -13.88 -9.39 1.74
CA SER A 119 -15.07 -10.16 1.41
C SER A 119 -16.18 -9.29 0.83
N LEU A 120 -16.38 -9.34 -0.48
CA LEU A 120 -17.47 -8.62 -1.14
C LEU A 120 -18.84 -9.09 -0.67
N SER A 121 -18.97 -10.38 -0.30
CA SER A 121 -20.20 -10.95 0.26
C SER A 121 -20.52 -10.44 1.67
N SER A 122 -19.51 -10.05 2.47
CA SER A 122 -19.74 -9.38 3.74
C SER A 122 -20.19 -7.94 3.54
N LEU A 123 -19.48 -7.19 2.71
CA LEU A 123 -19.78 -5.79 2.42
C LEU A 123 -21.20 -5.61 1.83
N HIS A 124 -21.62 -6.47 0.91
CA HIS A 124 -22.96 -6.35 0.31
C HIS A 124 -24.07 -6.49 1.36
N ARG A 125 -23.88 -7.35 2.37
CA ARG A 125 -24.83 -7.51 3.48
C ARG A 125 -24.81 -6.32 4.44
N GLU A 126 -23.61 -5.81 4.77
CA GLU A 126 -23.44 -4.67 5.66
C GLU A 126 -24.05 -3.38 5.03
N VAL A 127 -23.85 -3.17 3.73
CA VAL A 127 -24.30 -1.97 3.01
C VAL A 127 -25.70 -2.12 2.39
N GLN A 128 -26.27 -3.32 2.36
CA GLN A 128 -27.58 -3.65 1.79
C GLN A 128 -27.73 -3.28 0.31
N VAL A 129 -26.72 -3.59 -0.49
CA VAL A 129 -26.70 -3.41 -1.94
C VAL A 129 -26.19 -4.68 -2.64
N THR A 130 -26.29 -4.77 -3.96
CA THR A 130 -25.80 -5.95 -4.71
C THR A 130 -24.26 -6.04 -4.66
N VAL A 131 -23.73 -7.26 -4.84
CA VAL A 131 -22.27 -7.48 -4.93
C VAL A 131 -21.66 -6.68 -6.10
N ASP A 132 -22.40 -6.56 -7.20
CA ASP A 132 -21.94 -5.81 -8.38
C ASP A 132 -21.88 -4.31 -8.10
N SER A 133 -22.83 -3.76 -7.31
CA SER A 133 -22.72 -2.38 -6.83
C SER A 133 -21.46 -2.16 -5.99
N ILE A 134 -21.15 -3.08 -5.06
CA ILE A 134 -19.91 -3.00 -4.26
C ILE A 134 -18.66 -3.00 -5.17
N LYS A 135 -18.61 -3.90 -6.16
CA LYS A 135 -17.47 -3.96 -7.11
C LYS A 135 -17.30 -2.64 -7.85
N THR A 136 -18.39 -2.14 -8.45
CA THR A 136 -18.38 -0.89 -9.21
C THR A 136 -17.96 0.29 -8.33
N TRP A 137 -18.46 0.38 -7.09
CA TRP A 137 -18.11 1.47 -6.19
C TRP A 137 -16.66 1.41 -5.72
N LEU A 138 -16.12 0.20 -5.48
CA LEU A 138 -14.70 0.06 -5.18
C LEU A 138 -13.82 0.47 -6.37
N GLU A 139 -14.22 0.20 -7.62
CA GLU A 139 -13.54 0.68 -8.81
C GLU A 139 -13.62 2.21 -8.95
N VAL A 140 -14.77 2.81 -8.62
CA VAL A 140 -14.89 4.27 -8.53
C VAL A 140 -13.91 4.82 -7.50
N PHE A 141 -13.85 4.27 -6.29
CA PHE A 141 -12.92 4.71 -5.25
C PHE A 141 -11.46 4.56 -5.66
N GLU A 142 -11.09 3.49 -6.40
CA GLU A 142 -9.75 3.35 -6.97
C GLU A 142 -9.43 4.45 -7.99
N ASN A 143 -10.39 4.77 -8.89
CA ASN A 143 -10.22 5.80 -9.91
C ASN A 143 -10.07 7.21 -9.34
N TYR A 144 -10.63 7.45 -8.15
CA TYR A 144 -10.51 8.71 -7.41
C TYR A 144 -9.38 8.72 -6.37
N TYR A 145 -8.51 7.71 -6.36
CA TYR A 145 -7.39 7.60 -5.41
C TYR A 145 -7.79 7.67 -3.94
N LEU A 146 -8.97 7.14 -3.58
CA LEU A 146 -9.36 6.93 -2.19
C LEU A 146 -8.74 5.66 -1.62
N LEU A 147 -8.63 4.64 -2.46
CA LEU A 147 -8.06 3.34 -2.10
C LEU A 147 -7.31 2.71 -3.27
N PHE A 148 -6.53 1.70 -2.97
CA PHE A 148 -5.98 0.75 -3.93
C PHE A 148 -6.09 -0.67 -3.39
N ARG A 149 -6.04 -1.67 -4.27
CA ARG A 149 -6.16 -3.07 -3.88
C ARG A 149 -5.00 -3.88 -4.44
N ILE A 150 -4.44 -4.77 -3.62
CA ILE A 150 -3.43 -5.72 -4.04
C ILE A 150 -4.00 -7.13 -4.14
N SER A 151 -3.54 -7.87 -5.16
CA SER A 151 -3.97 -9.24 -5.42
C SER A 151 -3.09 -10.23 -4.68
N PRO A 152 -3.60 -11.42 -4.30
CA PRO A 152 -2.74 -12.47 -3.80
C PRO A 152 -1.84 -13.02 -4.92
N TRP A 153 -0.60 -13.29 -4.58
CA TRP A 153 0.28 -14.01 -5.49
C TRP A 153 -0.05 -15.51 -5.54
N THR A 154 -0.04 -16.08 -6.72
CA THR A 154 -0.16 -17.52 -6.95
C THR A 154 0.64 -17.92 -8.17
N ASN A 155 1.16 -19.14 -8.20
CA ASN A 155 1.87 -19.68 -9.39
C ASN A 155 1.01 -19.74 -10.67
N LYS A 156 -0.32 -19.51 -10.56
CA LYS A 156 -1.28 -19.56 -11.67
C LYS A 156 -2.07 -18.26 -11.72
N ILE A 157 -1.77 -17.41 -12.68
CA ILE A 157 -2.42 -16.10 -12.88
C ILE A 157 -3.97 -16.17 -12.84
N PRO A 158 -4.67 -17.11 -13.53
CA PRO A 158 -6.14 -17.17 -13.48
C PRO A 158 -6.71 -17.41 -12.07
N ARG A 159 -5.92 -17.98 -11.15
CA ARG A 159 -6.36 -18.17 -9.75
C ARG A 159 -6.22 -16.90 -8.91
N ALA A 160 -5.27 -16.04 -9.22
CA ALA A 160 -5.11 -14.75 -8.55
C ALA A 160 -6.32 -13.83 -8.78
N ILE A 161 -6.84 -13.80 -10.00
CA ILE A 161 -7.97 -12.96 -10.41
C ILE A 161 -9.25 -13.26 -9.63
N LYS A 162 -9.45 -14.53 -9.23
CA LYS A 162 -10.67 -15.02 -8.53
C LYS A 162 -10.60 -14.93 -7.01
N LYS A 163 -9.43 -14.57 -6.43
CA LYS A 163 -9.25 -14.48 -4.98
C LYS A 163 -9.53 -13.08 -4.46
N ASP A 164 -9.93 -12.99 -3.19
CA ASP A 164 -10.17 -11.72 -2.52
C ASP A 164 -8.87 -10.89 -2.49
N LYS A 165 -8.98 -9.62 -2.85
CA LYS A 165 -7.89 -8.65 -2.78
C LYS A 165 -7.82 -8.05 -1.38
N LYS A 166 -6.62 -7.67 -0.92
CA LYS A 166 -6.47 -6.77 0.23
C LYS A 166 -6.69 -5.32 -0.21
N LEU A 167 -7.30 -4.53 0.66
CA LEU A 167 -7.60 -3.12 0.43
C LEU A 167 -6.70 -2.25 1.31
N TYR A 168 -6.25 -1.12 0.75
CA TYR A 168 -5.45 -0.10 1.42
C TYR A 168 -5.94 1.30 1.03
N LEU A 169 -5.82 2.27 1.93
CA LEU A 169 -6.26 3.64 1.74
C LEU A 169 -5.08 4.55 1.40
N PHE A 170 -5.30 5.56 0.57
CA PHE A 170 -4.31 6.63 0.38
C PHE A 170 -4.18 7.52 1.62
N ASP A 171 -5.30 7.82 2.30
CA ASP A 171 -5.30 8.47 3.61
C ASP A 171 -5.38 7.40 4.73
N TYR A 172 -4.23 6.81 5.06
CA TYR A 172 -4.14 5.73 6.05
C TYR A 172 -4.32 6.18 7.51
N VAL A 173 -4.26 7.48 7.79
CA VAL A 173 -4.41 7.99 9.16
C VAL A 173 -5.85 7.84 9.67
N GLN A 174 -6.82 7.67 8.77
CA GLN A 174 -8.21 7.31 9.12
C GLN A 174 -8.32 5.94 9.83
N ILE A 175 -7.31 5.08 9.73
CA ILE A 175 -7.33 3.74 10.31
C ILE A 175 -7.00 3.83 11.80
N SER A 176 -7.97 3.50 12.65
CA SER A 176 -7.82 3.58 14.10
C SER A 176 -6.88 2.52 14.67
N ASN A 177 -6.86 1.31 14.08
CA ASN A 177 -5.93 0.26 14.48
C ASN A 177 -4.51 0.60 14.02
N THR A 178 -3.60 0.85 14.96
CA THR A 178 -2.22 1.28 14.67
C THR A 178 -1.40 0.26 13.89
N GLY A 179 -1.64 -1.04 14.09
CA GLY A 179 -0.98 -2.10 13.33
C GLY A 179 -1.42 -2.09 11.86
N ALA A 180 -2.74 -2.02 11.61
CA ALA A 180 -3.29 -1.93 10.27
C ALA A 180 -2.91 -0.60 9.59
N ARG A 181 -2.84 0.51 10.35
CA ARG A 181 -2.33 1.80 9.85
C ARG A 181 -0.88 1.68 9.39
N PHE A 182 -0.03 1.03 10.20
CA PHE A 182 1.37 0.81 9.83
C PHE A 182 1.50 -0.05 8.58
N GLU A 183 0.78 -1.18 8.51
CA GLU A 183 0.74 -2.03 7.30
C GLU A 183 0.29 -1.22 6.08
N ASN A 184 -0.75 -0.38 6.23
CA ASN A 184 -1.25 0.45 5.12
C ASN A 184 -0.22 1.51 4.67
N MET A 185 0.47 2.16 5.60
CA MET A 185 1.54 3.11 5.26
C MET A 185 2.64 2.42 4.45
N ILE A 186 3.09 1.24 4.88
CA ILE A 186 4.07 0.45 4.11
C ILE A 186 3.49 0.04 2.74
N ALA A 187 2.22 -0.36 2.68
CA ALA A 187 1.57 -0.68 1.41
C ALA A 187 1.64 0.49 0.42
N LEU A 188 1.40 1.73 0.88
CA LEU A 188 1.44 2.92 0.03
C LEU A 188 2.87 3.25 -0.44
N GLU A 189 3.87 3.14 0.43
CA GLU A 189 5.28 3.29 0.07
C GLU A 189 5.69 2.33 -1.06
N LEU A 190 5.36 1.04 -0.90
CA LEU A 190 5.66 0.00 -1.88
C LEU A 190 4.85 0.18 -3.18
N TYR A 191 3.58 0.48 -3.06
CA TYR A 191 2.69 0.70 -4.21
C TYR A 191 3.21 1.84 -5.10
N ARG A 192 3.62 2.96 -4.47
CA ARG A 192 4.16 4.10 -5.17
C ARG A 192 5.47 3.78 -5.88
N ALA A 193 6.40 3.11 -5.20
CA ALA A 193 7.67 2.70 -5.80
C ALA A 193 7.44 1.84 -7.06
N ILE A 194 6.61 0.81 -6.94
CA ILE A 194 6.27 -0.11 -8.05
C ILE A 194 5.58 0.63 -9.19
N LEU A 195 4.65 1.52 -8.88
CA LEU A 195 3.96 2.33 -9.90
C LEU A 195 4.96 3.19 -10.67
N ASN A 196 5.91 3.83 -9.99
CA ASN A 196 6.95 4.65 -10.60
C ASN A 196 7.89 3.80 -11.47
N TRP A 197 8.31 2.61 -10.98
CA TRP A 197 9.19 1.73 -11.79
C TRP A 197 8.52 1.33 -13.10
N ASN A 198 7.24 0.99 -13.07
CA ASN A 198 6.48 0.60 -14.25
C ASN A 198 6.27 1.79 -15.21
N VAL A 199 5.88 2.96 -14.69
CA VAL A 199 5.65 4.16 -15.51
C VAL A 199 6.93 4.65 -16.17
N LEU A 200 8.08 4.50 -15.50
CA LEU A 200 9.39 4.83 -16.04
C LEU A 200 9.96 3.75 -16.96
N GLY A 201 9.21 2.68 -17.25
CA GLY A 201 9.63 1.59 -18.14
C GLY A 201 10.78 0.75 -17.60
N ARG A 202 10.95 0.69 -16.27
CA ARG A 202 12.06 -0.03 -15.64
C ARG A 202 11.83 -1.53 -15.49
N GLY A 203 10.62 -2.03 -15.79
CA GLY A 203 10.22 -3.43 -15.71
C GLY A 203 8.71 -3.60 -15.62
N ASP A 204 8.24 -4.83 -15.44
CA ASP A 204 6.84 -5.17 -15.13
C ASP A 204 6.76 -5.69 -13.69
N PHE A 205 6.61 -4.76 -12.77
CA PHE A 205 6.57 -5.03 -11.33
C PHE A 205 5.14 -5.08 -10.80
N SER A 206 4.91 -5.92 -9.80
CA SER A 206 3.63 -6.00 -9.11
C SER A 206 3.81 -6.13 -7.60
N LEU A 207 2.91 -5.46 -6.86
CA LEU A 207 2.75 -5.64 -5.43
C LEU A 207 1.64 -6.65 -5.17
N ASN A 208 1.97 -7.69 -4.42
CA ASN A 208 1.07 -8.78 -4.08
C ASN A 208 1.13 -9.05 -2.57
N TYR A 209 0.19 -9.82 -2.04
CA TYR A 209 0.36 -10.53 -0.77
C TYR A 209 0.42 -12.03 -1.02
N ILE A 210 0.91 -12.81 -0.07
CA ILE A 210 0.91 -14.28 -0.22
C ILE A 210 0.18 -14.93 0.94
N ARG A 211 -0.72 -15.86 0.64
CA ARG A 211 -1.51 -16.60 1.63
C ARG A 211 -1.77 -18.02 1.17
N ASN A 212 -1.56 -18.98 2.07
CA ASN A 212 -1.86 -20.40 1.82
C ASN A 212 -3.28 -20.80 2.27
N LYS A 213 -3.61 -22.07 2.16
CA LYS A 213 -4.92 -22.62 2.54
C LYS A 213 -5.09 -22.64 4.06
N GLU A 214 -4.02 -22.77 4.81
CA GLU A 214 -3.95 -22.77 6.28
C GLU A 214 -4.06 -21.36 6.85
N LYS A 215 -4.30 -20.35 6.00
CA LYS A 215 -4.42 -18.93 6.34
C LYS A 215 -3.11 -18.28 6.84
N GLU A 216 -1.97 -18.98 6.73
CA GLU A 216 -0.68 -18.35 6.93
C GLU A 216 -0.41 -17.33 5.80
N GLU A 217 0.11 -16.17 6.17
CA GLU A 217 0.19 -15.02 5.28
C GLU A 217 1.48 -14.24 5.49
N VAL A 218 1.99 -13.62 4.41
CA VAL A 218 2.97 -12.53 4.46
C VAL A 218 2.35 -11.33 3.76
N ASP A 219 2.49 -10.16 4.37
CA ASP A 219 1.77 -8.96 4.00
C ASP A 219 2.06 -8.50 2.58
N PHE A 220 3.34 -8.53 2.16
CA PHE A 220 3.72 -8.08 0.82
C PHE A 220 4.74 -9.01 0.16
N LEU A 221 4.60 -9.10 -1.15
CA LEU A 221 5.52 -9.76 -2.06
C LEU A 221 5.69 -8.87 -3.29
N ILE A 222 6.89 -8.38 -3.51
CA ILE A 222 7.25 -7.71 -4.76
C ILE A 222 7.60 -8.78 -5.79
N CYS A 223 7.03 -8.65 -6.99
CA CYS A 223 7.32 -9.52 -8.13
C CYS A 223 7.75 -8.69 -9.34
N GLU A 224 8.61 -9.25 -10.17
CA GLU A 224 8.92 -8.78 -11.52
C GLU A 224 8.55 -9.86 -12.53
N ASN A 225 7.81 -9.52 -13.58
CA ASN A 225 7.30 -10.50 -14.53
C ASN A 225 6.64 -11.71 -13.85
N HIS A 226 5.86 -11.44 -12.79
CA HIS A 226 5.21 -12.44 -11.94
C HIS A 226 6.15 -13.32 -11.09
N GLN A 227 7.47 -13.16 -11.19
CA GLN A 227 8.45 -13.89 -10.38
C GLN A 227 8.69 -13.17 -9.05
N PRO A 228 8.65 -13.90 -7.91
CA PRO A 228 8.93 -13.35 -6.59
C PRO A 228 10.34 -12.75 -6.50
N ILE A 229 10.46 -11.54 -5.91
CA ILE A 229 11.74 -10.85 -5.67
C ILE A 229 12.04 -10.76 -4.19
N VAL A 230 11.10 -10.23 -3.40
CA VAL A 230 11.29 -9.98 -1.97
C VAL A 230 9.99 -10.10 -1.20
N LEU A 231 10.04 -10.76 -0.04
CA LEU A 231 8.96 -10.86 0.94
C LEU A 231 9.11 -9.76 2.00
N ILE A 232 8.01 -9.12 2.35
CA ILE A 232 7.99 -8.07 3.37
C ILE A 232 6.84 -8.33 4.33
N GLU A 233 7.16 -8.38 5.62
CA GLU A 233 6.23 -8.55 6.73
C GLU A 233 6.24 -7.30 7.59
N CYS A 234 5.09 -6.84 8.07
CA CYS A 234 4.93 -5.68 8.93
C CYS A 234 4.57 -6.09 10.35
N LYS A 235 5.31 -5.61 11.33
CA LYS A 235 5.00 -5.77 12.76
C LYS A 235 5.08 -4.41 13.46
N LEU A 236 4.10 -4.08 14.28
CA LEU A 236 4.12 -2.78 14.96
C LEU A 236 5.34 -2.63 15.88
N SER A 237 5.63 -3.64 16.70
CA SER A 237 6.74 -3.62 17.65
C SER A 237 7.42 -4.97 17.88
N ASP A 238 6.87 -6.05 17.34
CA ASP A 238 7.43 -7.39 17.55
C ASP A 238 8.65 -7.61 16.66
N GLU A 239 9.78 -7.88 17.30
CA GLU A 239 11.05 -8.16 16.65
C GLU A 239 11.35 -9.66 16.50
N ASN A 240 10.42 -10.53 16.89
CA ASN A 240 10.53 -11.95 16.60
C ASN A 240 10.16 -12.22 15.17
N ILE A 241 10.92 -13.11 14.51
CA ILE A 241 10.64 -13.44 13.11
C ILE A 241 9.28 -14.14 13.01
N SER A 242 8.44 -13.66 12.09
CA SER A 242 7.18 -14.33 11.74
C SER A 242 7.45 -15.73 11.18
N ASN A 243 6.76 -16.74 11.75
CA ASN A 243 6.85 -18.11 11.24
C ASN A 243 6.38 -18.23 9.80
N SER A 244 5.33 -17.46 9.43
CA SER A 244 4.84 -17.39 8.05
C SER A 244 5.91 -16.86 7.11
N LEU A 245 6.65 -15.81 7.52
CA LEU A 245 7.73 -15.22 6.73
C LEU A 245 8.82 -16.25 6.43
N ILE A 246 9.28 -17.00 7.45
CA ILE A 246 10.28 -18.07 7.29
C ILE A 246 9.76 -19.17 6.34
N LYS A 247 8.53 -19.61 6.52
CA LYS A 247 7.93 -20.68 5.73
C LYS A 247 7.85 -20.29 4.24
N PHE A 248 7.37 -19.07 3.94
CA PHE A 248 7.29 -18.62 2.57
C PHE A 248 8.66 -18.29 1.97
N GLN A 249 9.60 -17.78 2.76
CA GLN A 249 10.98 -17.57 2.34
C GLN A 249 11.63 -18.90 1.89
N ASN A 250 11.51 -19.93 2.71
CA ASN A 250 12.04 -21.26 2.37
C ASN A 250 11.42 -21.83 1.08
N LYS A 251 10.12 -21.56 0.87
CA LYS A 251 9.38 -22.04 -0.30
C LYS A 251 9.74 -21.30 -1.58
N LEU A 252 9.92 -19.99 -1.52
CA LEU A 252 10.16 -19.12 -2.69
C LEU A 252 11.65 -18.89 -2.95
N ASN A 253 12.49 -19.11 -1.93
CA ASN A 253 13.95 -18.88 -1.97
C ASN A 253 14.29 -17.42 -2.38
N VAL A 254 13.61 -16.44 -1.76
CA VAL A 254 13.81 -15.00 -1.98
C VAL A 254 14.21 -14.30 -0.68
N PRO A 255 14.83 -13.11 -0.73
CA PRO A 255 15.06 -12.28 0.44
C PRO A 255 13.78 -12.02 1.23
N ALA A 256 13.90 -11.96 2.56
CA ALA A 256 12.78 -11.68 3.45
C ALA A 256 13.13 -10.55 4.43
N ILE A 257 12.20 -9.62 4.59
CA ILE A 257 12.37 -8.42 5.39
C ILE A 257 11.18 -8.30 6.34
N GLN A 258 11.44 -8.10 7.63
CA GLN A 258 10.43 -7.75 8.62
C GLN A 258 10.62 -6.29 9.01
N LEU A 259 9.67 -5.45 8.64
CA LEU A 259 9.63 -4.03 8.98
C LEU A 259 8.91 -3.82 10.30
N VAL A 260 9.51 -3.02 11.19
CA VAL A 260 8.88 -2.66 12.46
C VAL A 260 8.72 -1.14 12.59
N ASN A 261 7.61 -0.73 13.24
CA ASN A 261 7.39 0.68 13.62
C ASN A 261 8.03 1.00 14.96
N LYS A 262 9.30 0.61 15.11
CA LYS A 262 10.13 0.82 16.29
C LYS A 262 11.45 1.44 15.85
N LYS A 263 11.95 2.43 16.61
CA LYS A 263 13.22 3.11 16.33
C LYS A 263 14.41 2.22 16.65
N HIS A 264 15.54 2.48 16.01
CA HIS A 264 16.85 1.89 16.30
C HIS A 264 16.95 0.36 16.13
N VAL A 265 16.11 -0.23 15.29
CA VAL A 265 16.16 -1.66 14.96
C VAL A 265 16.91 -1.85 13.64
N GLY A 266 17.82 -2.83 13.60
CA GLY A 266 18.54 -3.19 12.37
C GLY A 266 19.46 -4.37 12.62
N ARG A 267 18.98 -5.58 12.28
CA ARG A 267 19.74 -6.82 12.43
C ARG A 267 19.39 -7.84 11.35
N ILE A 268 20.35 -8.61 10.94
CA ILE A 268 20.16 -9.75 10.05
C ILE A 268 20.22 -11.02 10.89
N ILE A 269 19.19 -11.83 10.81
CA ILE A 269 19.13 -13.14 11.46
C ILE A 269 19.29 -14.20 10.38
N THR A 270 20.26 -15.11 10.60
CA THR A 270 20.46 -16.28 9.71
C THR A 270 19.68 -17.44 10.27
N ASN A 271 18.76 -17.97 9.47
CA ASN A 271 18.01 -19.19 9.77
C ASN A 271 18.37 -20.26 8.72
N GLN A 272 19.13 -21.24 9.14
CA GLN A 272 19.71 -22.27 8.23
C GLN A 272 20.50 -21.63 7.08
N LYS A 273 19.97 -21.70 5.85
CA LYS A 273 20.61 -21.11 4.65
C LYS A 273 20.10 -19.71 4.31
N ASN A 274 19.03 -19.25 4.96
CA ASN A 274 18.32 -18.03 4.61
C ASN A 274 18.60 -16.91 5.63
N LYS A 275 18.59 -15.69 5.14
CA LYS A 275 18.76 -14.48 5.94
C LYS A 275 17.43 -13.69 5.97
N VAL A 276 17.05 -13.24 7.14
CA VAL A 276 15.93 -12.32 7.33
C VAL A 276 16.46 -11.02 7.91
N LEU A 277 16.14 -9.92 7.28
CA LEU A 277 16.41 -8.60 7.82
C LEU A 277 15.25 -8.17 8.72
N ILE A 278 15.53 -7.76 9.96
CA ILE A 278 14.56 -7.11 10.84
C ILE A 278 15.03 -5.69 11.07
N THR A 279 14.19 -4.71 10.73
CA THR A 279 14.61 -3.31 10.77
C THR A 279 13.47 -2.33 11.00
N SER A 280 13.82 -1.17 11.59
CA SER A 280 12.96 0.01 11.58
C SER A 280 12.58 0.34 10.13
N ALA A 281 11.28 0.53 9.86
CA ALA A 281 10.79 0.77 8.51
C ALA A 281 11.50 1.94 7.80
N PRO A 282 11.69 3.13 8.42
CA PRO A 282 12.33 4.26 7.73
C PRO A 282 13.79 3.99 7.32
N ARG A 283 14.51 3.13 8.02
CA ARG A 283 15.88 2.76 7.65
C ARG A 283 15.94 2.02 6.32
N TRP A 284 14.97 1.17 6.06
CA TRP A 284 14.89 0.41 4.83
C TRP A 284 14.24 1.20 3.70
N LEU A 285 13.13 1.88 3.99
CA LEU A 285 12.39 2.67 3.01
C LEU A 285 13.22 3.79 2.41
N SER A 286 14.18 4.35 3.15
CA SER A 286 15.10 5.36 2.61
C SER A 286 15.94 4.87 1.42
N PHE A 287 16.03 3.57 1.19
CA PHE A 287 16.69 2.96 0.03
C PHE A 287 15.72 2.40 -1.01
N LEU A 288 14.42 2.51 -0.80
CA LEU A 288 13.42 2.16 -1.79
C LEU A 288 13.48 3.18 -2.94
N PRO A 289 13.78 2.73 -4.20
CA PRO A 289 13.94 3.63 -5.35
C PRO A 289 12.66 4.27 -5.82
#